data_82289d30a50b7b236aad1ba7a7d3065b
#
_entry.id   82289d30a50b7b236aad1ba7a7d3065b
#
_cell.length_a   1.000
_cell.length_b   1.000
_cell.length_c   1.000
_cell.angle_alpha   90.00
_cell.angle_beta   90.00
_cell.angle_gamma   90.00
#
_symmetry.space_group_name_H-M   'P 1'
#
loop_
_entity.id
_entity.type
_entity.pdbx_description
1 polymer ?
#
loop_
_entity_poly.entity_id
_entity_poly.type
_entity_poly.pdbx_seq_one_letter_code
_entity_poly.pdbx_strand_id
1 'polypeptide(L)'
;MDDFAITVTSNLAKSNCKKLEKIALELMSKAKEAAISFDVSKTELIHFYSKRTTIEEGLKLGDIEISPKPLVRWLGVFLDSKLTFKQYIEIQISKAKAAFYLIRRLGNIQRGLSL
;
A
#
# COMPACT_ATOMS: atom_id res chain seq x y z
N MET A 1 10.27 -1.32 -12.94
CA MET A 1 10.91 -1.29 -11.60
C MET A 1 10.06 -2.14 -10.66
N ASP A 2 10.68 -3.08 -10.01
CA ASP A 2 9.97 -3.98 -9.11
C ASP A 2 9.67 -3.29 -7.78
N ASP A 3 8.45 -3.44 -7.31
CA ASP A 3 8.06 -2.95 -6.00
C ASP A 3 8.70 -3.79 -4.89
N PHE A 4 9.04 -3.16 -3.78
CA PHE A 4 9.72 -3.81 -2.66
C PHE A 4 8.95 -3.56 -1.36
N ALA A 5 8.74 -4.59 -0.57
CA ALA A 5 8.10 -4.46 0.73
C ALA A 5 8.97 -5.08 1.84
N ILE A 6 9.06 -4.39 2.95
CA ILE A 6 9.73 -4.87 4.16
C ILE A 6 8.69 -4.93 5.28
N THR A 7 8.59 -6.06 5.92
CA THR A 7 7.64 -6.30 7.01
C THR A 7 8.39 -6.70 8.27
N VAL A 8 8.07 -6.06 9.39
CA VAL A 8 8.60 -6.42 10.71
C VAL A 8 7.48 -6.51 11.73
N THR A 9 7.66 -7.32 12.73
CA THR A 9 6.67 -7.56 13.79
C THR A 9 7.32 -7.46 15.16
N SER A 10 6.72 -6.69 16.07
CA SER A 10 7.04 -6.65 17.47
C SER A 10 5.90 -6.03 18.27
N ASN A 11 6.05 -5.99 19.57
CA ASN A 11 5.05 -5.41 20.48
C ASN A 11 5.09 -3.87 20.52
N LEU A 12 6.15 -3.25 19.99
CA LEU A 12 6.37 -1.80 20.03
C LEU A 12 6.60 -1.24 18.63
N ALA A 13 5.79 -0.25 18.24
CA ALA A 13 5.91 0.45 16.96
C ALA A 13 7.30 1.11 16.80
N LYS A 14 7.81 1.72 17.86
CA LYS A 14 9.14 2.33 17.86
C LYS A 14 10.25 1.33 17.56
N SER A 15 10.17 0.12 18.12
CA SER A 15 11.11 -0.96 17.82
C SER A 15 11.01 -1.41 16.37
N ASN A 16 9.80 -1.50 15.84
CA ASN A 16 9.56 -1.83 14.43
C ASN A 16 10.17 -0.79 13.49
N CYS A 17 9.96 0.50 13.77
CA CYS A 17 10.53 1.58 12.98
C CYS A 17 12.05 1.53 12.95
N LYS A 18 12.71 1.30 14.08
CA LYS A 18 14.17 1.14 14.13
C LYS A 18 14.67 -0.05 13.32
N LYS A 19 13.97 -1.18 13.40
CA LYS A 19 14.30 -2.37 12.59
C LYS A 19 14.11 -2.08 11.10
N LEU A 20 13.05 -1.42 10.72
CA LEU A 20 12.77 -1.03 9.33
C LEU A 20 13.84 -0.08 8.80
N GLU A 21 14.25 0.92 9.57
CA GLU A 21 15.32 1.84 9.19
C GLU A 21 16.63 1.09 8.92
N LYS A 22 17.02 0.20 9.82
CA LYS A 22 18.23 -0.62 9.68
C LYS A 22 18.18 -1.49 8.43
N ILE A 23 17.09 -2.22 8.22
CA ILE A 23 16.92 -3.10 7.06
C ILE A 23 16.90 -2.31 5.76
N ALA A 24 16.19 -1.17 5.75
CA ALA A 24 16.13 -0.31 4.57
C ALA A 24 17.50 0.26 4.18
N LEU A 25 18.29 0.70 5.16
CA LEU A 25 19.64 1.20 4.90
C LEU A 25 20.57 0.11 4.38
N GLU A 26 20.51 -1.09 4.94
CA GLU A 26 21.26 -2.24 4.44
C GLU A 26 20.87 -2.61 3.01
N LEU A 27 19.56 -2.63 2.72
CA LEU A 27 19.03 -2.89 1.38
C LEU A 27 19.47 -1.84 0.37
N MET A 28 19.42 -0.56 0.72
CA MET A 28 19.87 0.54 -0.14
C MET A 28 21.36 0.46 -0.43
N SER A 29 22.17 0.10 0.57
CA SER A 29 23.62 -0.11 0.40
C SER A 29 23.92 -1.25 -0.59
N LYS A 30 23.26 -2.40 -0.43
CA LYS A 30 23.39 -3.54 -1.35
C LYS A 30 22.89 -3.23 -2.76
N ALA A 31 21.77 -2.49 -2.87
CA ALA A 31 21.23 -2.06 -4.15
C ALA A 31 22.20 -1.14 -4.89
N LYS A 32 22.88 -0.24 -4.18
CA LYS A 32 23.89 0.64 -4.75
C LYS A 32 25.09 -0.14 -5.31
N GLU A 33 25.54 -1.18 -4.61
CA GLU A 33 26.58 -2.08 -5.11
C GLU A 33 26.16 -2.79 -6.39
N ALA A 34 24.90 -3.14 -6.54
CA ALA A 34 24.32 -3.76 -7.72
C ALA A 34 23.87 -2.75 -8.81
N ALA A 35 24.23 -1.48 -8.68
CA ALA A 35 23.79 -0.38 -9.55
C ALA A 35 22.28 -0.20 -9.66
N ILE A 36 21.55 -0.54 -8.60
CA ILE A 36 20.10 -0.32 -8.45
C ILE A 36 19.88 0.86 -7.52
N SER A 37 19.00 1.78 -7.90
CA SER A 37 18.59 2.89 -7.03
C SER A 37 17.12 2.82 -6.70
N PHE A 38 16.79 3.09 -5.42
CA PHE A 38 15.42 3.25 -4.95
C PHE A 38 15.06 4.72 -4.82
N ASP A 39 13.87 5.08 -5.24
CA ASP A 39 13.34 6.42 -5.00
C ASP A 39 12.73 6.47 -3.59
N VAL A 40 13.51 6.98 -2.65
CA VAL A 40 13.12 7.07 -1.24
C VAL A 40 11.88 7.95 -1.06
N SER A 41 11.66 8.93 -1.94
CA SER A 41 10.48 9.81 -1.89
C SER A 41 9.15 9.07 -2.11
N LYS A 42 9.19 7.90 -2.73
CA LYS A 42 8.02 7.05 -2.97
C LYS A 42 7.80 6.00 -1.88
N THR A 43 8.64 5.98 -0.86
CA THR A 43 8.51 5.04 0.25
C THR A 43 7.29 5.39 1.11
N GLU A 44 6.48 4.40 1.40
CA GLU A 44 5.29 4.53 2.23
C GLU A 44 5.40 3.60 3.44
N LEU A 45 4.92 4.07 4.57
CA LEU A 45 4.89 3.35 5.84
C LEU A 45 3.45 3.13 6.28
N ILE A 46 3.13 1.93 6.67
CA ILE A 46 1.85 1.61 7.30
C ILE A 46 2.07 0.72 8.52
N HIS A 47 1.37 1.04 9.61
CA HIS A 47 1.32 0.20 10.80
C HIS A 47 0.03 -0.60 10.81
N PHE A 48 0.15 -1.91 11.01
CA PHE A 48 -1.00 -2.78 11.21
C PHE A 48 -1.20 -3.03 12.70
N TYR A 49 -2.37 -2.71 13.20
CA TYR A 49 -2.71 -2.86 14.62
C TYR A 49 -4.20 -3.10 14.83
N SER A 50 -4.52 -3.83 15.90
CA SER A 50 -5.91 -4.16 16.25
C SER A 50 -6.52 -3.19 17.27
N LYS A 51 -5.69 -2.47 18.02
CA LYS A 51 -6.13 -1.53 19.07
C LYS A 51 -6.80 -0.28 18.48
N ARG A 52 -7.57 0.42 19.29
CA ARG A 52 -8.23 1.67 18.87
C ARG A 52 -7.29 2.85 18.75
N THR A 53 -6.16 2.81 19.46
CA THR A 53 -5.18 3.89 19.46
C THR A 53 -4.41 3.93 18.15
N THR A 54 -4.35 5.10 17.52
CA THR A 54 -3.58 5.32 16.31
C THR A 54 -2.09 5.30 16.62
N ILE A 55 -1.31 4.67 15.77
CA ILE A 55 0.15 4.63 15.86
C ILE A 55 0.70 5.69 14.90
N GLU A 56 1.41 6.67 15.43
CA GLU A 56 1.98 7.80 14.66
C GLU A 56 3.49 7.74 14.51
N GLU A 57 4.12 6.66 14.96
CA GLU A 57 5.57 6.49 14.85
C GLU A 57 6.01 6.49 13.37
N GLY A 58 6.85 7.44 13.02
CA GLY A 58 7.47 7.53 11.70
C GLY A 58 8.86 6.90 11.67
N LEU A 59 9.47 6.90 10.50
CA LEU A 59 10.86 6.47 10.34
C LEU A 59 11.65 7.47 9.52
N LYS A 60 12.96 7.44 9.67
CA LYS A 60 13.89 8.29 8.92
C LYS A 60 14.78 7.43 8.02
N LEU A 61 14.81 7.77 6.74
CA LEU A 61 15.74 7.19 5.77
C LEU A 61 16.67 8.30 5.28
N GLY A 62 17.86 8.38 5.86
CA GLY A 62 18.77 9.49 5.62
C GLY A 62 18.17 10.80 6.12
N ASP A 63 18.01 11.78 5.22
CA ASP A 63 17.43 13.10 5.52
C ASP A 63 15.90 13.13 5.34
N ILE A 64 15.30 12.05 4.86
CA ILE A 64 13.86 11.97 4.60
C ILE A 64 13.15 11.34 5.79
N GLU A 65 12.15 12.06 6.30
CA GLU A 65 11.24 11.56 7.33
C GLU A 65 9.96 11.05 6.69
N ILE A 66 9.58 9.81 7.04
CA ILE A 66 8.42 9.14 6.50
C ILE A 66 7.39 8.97 7.61
N SER A 67 6.25 9.63 7.45
CA SER A 67 5.12 9.52 8.36
C SER A 67 4.23 8.33 7.99
N PRO A 68 3.63 7.64 8.95
CA PRO A 68 2.74 6.53 8.66
C PRO A 68 1.46 7.00 7.98
N LYS A 69 0.96 6.20 7.04
CA LYS A 69 -0.31 6.41 6.35
C LYS A 69 -1.37 5.41 6.85
N PRO A 70 -2.64 5.82 6.90
CA PRO A 70 -3.72 4.90 7.25
C PRO A 70 -4.10 3.95 6.12
N LEU A 71 -3.72 4.28 4.90
CA LEU A 71 -4.03 3.53 3.69
C LEU A 71 -2.83 3.55 2.73
N VAL A 72 -2.45 2.38 2.25
CA VAL A 72 -1.35 2.21 1.29
C VAL A 72 -1.82 1.29 0.16
N ARG A 73 -1.44 1.61 -1.06
CA ARG A 73 -1.67 0.75 -2.21
C ARG A 73 -0.43 -0.11 -2.47
N TRP A 74 -0.61 -1.42 -2.44
CA TRP A 74 0.44 -2.40 -2.74
C TRP A 74 -0.04 -3.40 -3.78
N LEU A 75 0.67 -3.51 -4.90
CA LEU A 75 0.34 -4.42 -6.01
C LEU A 75 -1.14 -4.36 -6.45
N GLY A 76 -1.71 -3.16 -6.49
CA GLY A 76 -3.10 -2.94 -6.88
C GLY A 76 -4.13 -3.14 -5.77
N VAL A 77 -3.72 -3.59 -4.59
CA VAL A 77 -4.59 -3.78 -3.43
C VAL A 77 -4.42 -2.63 -2.44
N PHE A 78 -5.52 -2.08 -1.94
CA PHE A 78 -5.49 -1.07 -0.88
C PHE A 78 -5.50 -1.75 0.49
N LEU A 79 -4.46 -1.47 1.27
CA LEU A 79 -4.28 -2.00 2.62
C LEU A 79 -4.54 -0.89 3.63
N ASP A 80 -5.47 -1.11 4.55
CA ASP A 80 -5.72 -0.23 5.68
C ASP A 80 -5.03 -0.75 6.95
N SER A 81 -4.85 0.12 7.95
CA SER A 81 -4.18 -0.22 9.22
C SER A 81 -4.85 -1.35 10.00
N LYS A 82 -6.13 -1.60 9.78
CA LYS A 82 -6.90 -2.67 10.41
C LYS A 82 -7.03 -3.92 9.55
N LEU A 83 -6.53 -3.89 8.32
CA LEU A 83 -6.69 -4.96 7.33
C LEU A 83 -8.16 -5.35 7.10
N THR A 84 -9.06 -4.37 7.07
CA THR A 84 -10.48 -4.61 6.80
C THR A 84 -10.78 -4.76 5.31
N PHE A 85 -9.88 -4.26 4.46
CA PHE A 85 -10.04 -4.18 2.99
C PHE A 85 -11.29 -3.40 2.55
N LYS A 86 -11.87 -2.60 3.41
CA LYS A 86 -13.11 -1.88 3.12
C LYS A 86 -12.96 -0.94 1.92
N GLN A 87 -11.94 -0.11 1.90
CA GLN A 87 -11.68 0.81 0.79
C GLN A 87 -11.40 0.06 -0.52
N TYR A 88 -10.68 -1.04 -0.44
CA TYR A 88 -10.42 -1.88 -1.61
C TYR A 88 -11.72 -2.43 -2.20
N ILE A 89 -12.59 -2.98 -1.36
CA ILE A 89 -13.90 -3.52 -1.77
C ILE A 89 -14.77 -2.42 -2.38
N GLU A 90 -14.86 -1.24 -1.76
CA GLU A 90 -15.63 -0.10 -2.26
C GLU A 90 -15.15 0.35 -3.65
N ILE A 91 -13.84 0.43 -3.85
CA ILE A 91 -13.23 0.77 -5.14
C ILE A 91 -13.54 -0.28 -6.20
N GLN A 92 -13.43 -1.58 -5.87
CA GLN A 92 -13.75 -2.65 -6.80
C GLN A 92 -15.23 -2.67 -7.18
N ILE A 93 -16.12 -2.43 -6.23
CA ILE A 93 -17.56 -2.29 -6.49
C ILE A 93 -17.84 -1.12 -7.44
N SER A 94 -17.21 0.03 -7.21
CA SER A 94 -17.35 1.21 -8.08
C SER A 94 -16.88 0.93 -9.51
N LYS A 95 -15.76 0.25 -9.67
CA LYS A 95 -15.26 -0.18 -10.99
C LYS A 95 -16.20 -1.15 -11.67
N ALA A 96 -16.73 -2.12 -10.93
CA ALA A 96 -17.70 -3.09 -11.45
C ALA A 96 -19.00 -2.41 -11.92
N LYS A 97 -19.51 -1.47 -11.15
CA LYS A 97 -20.67 -0.64 -11.53
C LYS A 97 -20.41 0.17 -12.79
N ALA A 98 -19.25 0.83 -12.88
CA ALA A 98 -18.88 1.60 -14.07
C ALA A 98 -18.82 0.72 -15.31
N ALA A 99 -18.20 -0.45 -15.20
CA ALA A 99 -18.13 -1.42 -16.30
C ALA A 99 -19.54 -1.92 -16.68
N PHE A 100 -20.38 -2.20 -15.69
CA PHE A 100 -21.77 -2.62 -15.94
C PHE A 100 -22.58 -1.54 -16.69
N TYR A 101 -22.48 -0.27 -16.27
CA TYR A 101 -23.16 0.83 -16.95
C TYR A 101 -22.65 1.02 -18.40
N LEU A 102 -21.36 0.84 -18.63
CA LEU A 102 -20.79 0.89 -19.98
C LEU A 102 -21.37 -0.23 -20.86
N ILE A 103 -21.39 -1.46 -20.38
CA ILE A 103 -21.96 -2.60 -21.09
C ILE A 103 -23.46 -2.40 -21.34
N ARG A 104 -24.20 -1.87 -20.36
CA ARG A 104 -25.60 -1.54 -20.48
C ARG A 104 -25.87 -0.53 -21.60
N ARG A 105 -25.00 0.43 -21.79
CA ARG A 105 -25.12 1.42 -22.89
C ARG A 105 -24.86 0.81 -24.25
N LEU A 106 -24.01 -0.21 -24.34
CA LEU A 106 -23.68 -0.91 -25.57
C LEU A 106 -24.70 -1.99 -25.95
N GLY A 107 -25.42 -2.53 -24.94
CA GLY A 107 -26.45 -3.54 -25.12
C GLY A 107 -27.86 -2.98 -24.93
N ASN A 108 -28.79 -3.44 -25.74
CA ASN A 108 -30.20 -3.16 -25.51
C ASN A 108 -30.75 -4.20 -24.52
N ILE A 109 -30.89 -3.77 -23.27
CA ILE A 109 -31.31 -4.67 -22.16
C ILE A 109 -32.71 -5.24 -22.37
N GLN A 110 -33.60 -4.50 -23.05
CA GLN A 110 -34.95 -5.00 -23.33
C GLN A 110 -34.99 -6.09 -24.40
N ARG A 111 -34.02 -6.12 -25.29
CA ARG A 111 -33.91 -7.09 -26.38
C ARG A 111 -32.80 -8.10 -26.22
N GLY A 112 -31.99 -7.95 -25.14
CA GLY A 112 -30.78 -8.74 -24.96
C GLY A 112 -29.67 -8.32 -25.94
N LEU A 113 -28.50 -8.90 -25.74
CA LEU A 113 -27.41 -8.84 -26.72
C LEU A 113 -27.84 -9.79 -27.87
N SER A 114 -28.18 -9.25 -29.03
CA SER A 114 -28.33 -10.10 -30.21
C SER A 114 -26.96 -10.59 -30.62
N LEU A 115 -26.73 -11.82 -30.47
CA LEU A 115 -25.56 -12.50 -30.97
C LEU A 115 -25.69 -12.72 -32.49
#